data_0dec9a4a788aaeeb55b0a921ff6d64d6
#
_entry.id   0dec9a4a788aaeeb55b0a921ff6d64d6
#
_cell.length_a   1.000
_cell.length_b   1.000
_cell.length_c   1.000
_cell.angle_alpha   90.00
_cell.angle_beta   90.00
_cell.angle_gamma   90.00
#
_symmetry.space_group_name_H-M   'P 1'
#
loop_
_entity.id
_entity.type
_entity.pdbx_description
1 polymer ?
#
loop_
_entity_poly.entity_id
_entity_poly.type
_entity_poly.pdbx_seq_one_letter_code
_entity_poly.pdbx_strand_id
1 'polypeptide(L)'
;FYRANLQGAHLYGIRIKGGSLMKADLSDANLHCAELDDVNLLGIRWPNTRLDNLNTGQRLMQERRGRSERDPAQARIWFKEAEETYRDLRKASEAQGIFTMSGRYIQQELTMRRLQMPFWSYHRFASWIVDLFCGYGEAPMRVVLFSLLLIFICSIFYFFCGLNFAGNHLIYRPEATLEENAIFLLECLYY
;
A
#
# COMPACT_ATOMS: atom_id res chain seq x y z
N PHE A 1 -6.30 -21.41 19.48
CA PHE A 1 -4.83 -21.47 19.78
C PHE A 1 -4.30 -20.22 20.49
N TYR A 2 -5.13 -19.53 21.27
CA TYR A 2 -4.71 -18.39 22.08
C TYR A 2 -3.59 -18.81 23.04
N ARG A 3 -2.43 -18.09 22.97
CA ARG A 3 -1.22 -18.40 23.77
C ARG A 3 -0.68 -19.83 23.61
N ALA A 4 -1.00 -20.50 22.51
CA ALA A 4 -0.49 -21.85 22.25
C ALA A 4 1.02 -21.81 22.02
N ASN A 5 1.72 -22.83 22.53
CA ASN A 5 3.09 -23.09 22.13
C ASN A 5 3.07 -23.97 20.87
N LEU A 6 3.47 -23.39 19.73
CA LEU A 6 3.58 -24.04 18.43
C LEU A 6 5.03 -23.99 17.92
N GLN A 7 5.98 -23.88 18.83
CA GLN A 7 7.40 -23.83 18.51
C GLN A 7 7.82 -25.07 17.72
N GLY A 8 8.52 -24.88 16.59
CA GLY A 8 8.96 -25.94 15.70
C GLY A 8 7.84 -26.70 14.99
N ALA A 9 6.60 -26.25 15.06
CA ALA A 9 5.47 -26.94 14.46
C ALA A 9 5.55 -26.97 12.93
N HIS A 10 5.18 -28.11 12.33
CA HIS A 10 5.06 -28.27 10.89
C HIS A 10 3.67 -27.85 10.41
N LEU A 11 3.53 -26.58 9.98
CA LEU A 11 2.27 -25.97 9.53
C LEU A 11 2.29 -25.67 8.03
N TYR A 12 3.10 -26.44 7.27
CA TYR A 12 3.20 -26.31 5.82
C TYR A 12 1.84 -26.47 5.14
N GLY A 13 1.46 -25.48 4.32
CA GLY A 13 0.22 -25.51 3.55
C GLY A 13 -1.07 -25.53 4.37
N ILE A 14 -0.99 -25.30 5.68
CA ILE A 14 -2.18 -25.29 6.55
C ILE A 14 -3.13 -24.17 6.13
N ARG A 15 -4.44 -24.46 6.17
CA ARG A 15 -5.50 -23.49 5.95
C ARG A 15 -6.28 -23.26 7.22
N ILE A 16 -6.17 -22.07 7.79
CA ILE A 16 -6.96 -21.64 8.96
C ILE A 16 -7.83 -20.46 8.52
N LYS A 17 -9.13 -20.63 8.65
CA LYS A 17 -10.10 -19.58 8.37
C LYS A 17 -10.80 -19.16 9.66
N GLY A 18 -10.57 -17.92 10.06
CA GLY A 18 -11.06 -17.41 11.33
C GLY A 18 -10.30 -17.94 12.53
N GLY A 19 -10.71 -17.52 13.72
CA GLY A 19 -10.10 -17.94 14.97
C GLY A 19 -8.95 -17.05 15.45
N SER A 20 -8.17 -17.54 16.42
CA SER A 20 -7.14 -16.74 17.08
C SER A 20 -5.87 -17.53 17.35
N LEU A 21 -4.75 -17.00 16.87
CA LEU A 21 -3.39 -17.35 17.21
C LEU A 21 -2.73 -16.27 18.10
N MET A 22 -3.54 -15.37 18.66
CA MET A 22 -3.07 -14.25 19.46
C MET A 22 -2.12 -14.70 20.57
N LYS A 23 -0.94 -14.08 20.63
CA LYS A 23 0.13 -14.38 21.59
C LYS A 23 0.67 -15.82 21.53
N ALA A 24 0.43 -16.54 20.43
CA ALA A 24 1.03 -17.85 20.22
C ALA A 24 2.55 -17.71 19.96
N ASP A 25 3.29 -18.74 20.32
CA ASP A 25 4.71 -18.86 20.00
C ASP A 25 4.87 -19.76 18.77
N LEU A 26 5.26 -19.16 17.64
CA LEU A 26 5.52 -19.83 16.35
C LEU A 26 7.03 -19.86 16.04
N SER A 27 7.89 -19.63 17.04
CA SER A 27 9.34 -19.69 16.85
C SER A 27 9.74 -21.01 16.21
N ASP A 28 10.62 -20.95 15.21
CA ASP A 28 11.13 -22.12 14.46
C ASP A 28 10.04 -22.93 13.71
N ALA A 29 8.78 -22.47 13.66
CA ALA A 29 7.71 -23.15 12.96
C ALA A 29 7.80 -22.97 11.43
N ASN A 30 7.28 -23.94 10.68
CA ASN A 30 7.22 -23.89 9.22
C ASN A 30 5.80 -23.55 8.74
N LEU A 31 5.59 -22.29 8.33
CA LEU A 31 4.34 -21.77 7.77
C LEU A 31 4.42 -21.56 6.24
N HIS A 32 5.38 -22.20 5.57
CA HIS A 32 5.50 -22.11 4.11
C HIS A 32 4.17 -22.46 3.42
N CYS A 33 3.68 -21.60 2.52
CA CYS A 33 2.41 -21.72 1.83
C CYS A 33 1.17 -21.82 2.75
N ALA A 34 1.24 -21.41 4.01
CA ALA A 34 0.09 -21.39 4.89
C ALA A 34 -0.91 -20.28 4.49
N GLU A 35 -2.20 -20.58 4.66
CA GLU A 35 -3.29 -19.62 4.44
C GLU A 35 -3.96 -19.31 5.78
N LEU A 36 -3.82 -18.06 6.24
CA LEU A 36 -4.36 -17.58 7.52
C LEU A 36 -5.39 -16.46 7.25
N ASP A 37 -6.56 -16.82 6.72
CA ASP A 37 -7.62 -15.85 6.41
C ASP A 37 -8.48 -15.55 7.64
N ASP A 38 -8.66 -14.27 7.97
CA ASP A 38 -9.45 -13.79 9.11
C ASP A 38 -9.00 -14.33 10.48
N VAL A 39 -7.71 -14.60 10.63
CA VAL A 39 -7.12 -15.08 11.89
C VAL A 39 -6.58 -13.90 12.68
N ASN A 40 -6.77 -13.92 14.01
CA ASN A 40 -6.13 -12.96 14.91
C ASN A 40 -4.67 -13.33 15.13
N LEU A 41 -3.77 -12.53 14.57
CA LEU A 41 -2.30 -12.74 14.61
C LEU A 41 -1.60 -11.77 15.58
N LEU A 42 -2.31 -11.08 16.45
CA LEU A 42 -1.75 -10.06 17.33
C LEU A 42 -0.79 -10.66 18.37
N GLY A 43 0.41 -10.08 18.42
CA GLY A 43 1.43 -10.44 19.44
C GLY A 43 2.01 -11.83 19.29
N ILE A 44 2.00 -12.42 18.10
CA ILE A 44 2.66 -13.69 17.81
C ILE A 44 4.20 -13.51 17.88
N ARG A 45 4.87 -14.53 18.39
CA ARG A 45 6.33 -14.62 18.33
C ARG A 45 6.74 -15.35 17.05
N TRP A 46 7.55 -14.66 16.21
CA TRP A 46 7.97 -15.11 14.88
C TRP A 46 9.47 -15.50 14.73
N PRO A 47 10.32 -15.58 15.75
CA PRO A 47 11.75 -15.87 15.53
C PRO A 47 11.94 -17.13 14.70
N ASN A 48 12.72 -17.04 13.63
CA ASN A 48 13.06 -18.15 12.72
C ASN A 48 11.86 -18.87 12.08
N THR A 49 10.65 -18.32 12.15
CA THR A 49 9.45 -18.91 11.52
C THR A 49 9.56 -18.80 10.00
N ARG A 50 9.41 -19.90 9.25
CA ARG A 50 9.41 -19.86 7.78
C ARG A 50 8.08 -19.32 7.26
N LEU A 51 8.15 -18.16 6.58
CA LEU A 51 6.97 -17.41 6.09
C LEU A 51 6.86 -17.37 4.57
N ASP A 52 7.68 -18.13 3.83
CA ASP A 52 7.67 -18.14 2.39
C ASP A 52 6.24 -18.43 1.86
N ASN A 53 5.72 -17.54 1.00
CA ASN A 53 4.38 -17.65 0.43
C ASN A 53 3.24 -17.71 1.48
N LEU A 54 3.43 -17.15 2.68
CA LEU A 54 2.37 -17.01 3.65
C LEU A 54 1.25 -16.11 3.09
N ASN A 55 0.02 -16.60 3.12
CA ASN A 55 -1.15 -15.85 2.70
C ASN A 55 -2.00 -15.47 3.94
N THR A 56 -2.03 -14.19 4.28
CA THR A 56 -2.85 -13.65 5.39
C THR A 56 -4.20 -13.09 4.93
N GLY A 57 -4.61 -13.43 3.70
CA GLY A 57 -5.77 -12.84 3.06
C GLY A 57 -5.50 -11.42 2.53
N GLN A 58 -6.54 -10.78 2.02
CA GLN A 58 -6.43 -9.39 1.51
C GLN A 58 -6.25 -8.37 2.64
N ARG A 59 -6.82 -8.65 3.80
CA ARG A 59 -6.81 -7.78 4.98
C ARG A 59 -6.79 -8.62 6.24
N LEU A 60 -6.05 -8.16 7.25
CA LEU A 60 -6.08 -8.77 8.57
C LEU A 60 -7.48 -8.62 9.22
N MET A 61 -7.78 -9.51 10.15
CA MET A 61 -9.03 -9.51 10.90
C MET A 61 -9.28 -8.17 11.61
N GLN A 62 -8.24 -7.61 12.26
CA GLN A 62 -8.31 -6.32 12.94
C GLN A 62 -8.61 -5.16 11.98
N GLU A 63 -7.99 -5.13 10.81
CA GLU A 63 -8.28 -4.12 9.78
C GLU A 63 -9.75 -4.21 9.33
N ARG A 64 -10.24 -5.41 9.08
CA ARG A 64 -11.63 -5.65 8.69
C ARG A 64 -12.61 -5.13 9.74
N ARG A 65 -12.36 -5.46 11.02
CA ARG A 65 -13.16 -4.97 12.15
C ARG A 65 -13.11 -3.46 12.27
N GLY A 66 -11.92 -2.84 12.22
CA GLY A 66 -11.77 -1.40 12.29
C GLY A 66 -12.52 -0.64 11.19
N ARG A 67 -12.59 -1.20 9.98
CA ARG A 67 -13.34 -0.60 8.87
C ARG A 67 -14.86 -0.75 8.98
N SER A 68 -15.34 -1.78 9.68
CA SER A 68 -16.78 -2.02 9.90
C SER A 68 -17.29 -1.38 11.20
N GLU A 69 -16.39 -0.93 12.07
CA GLU A 69 -16.73 -0.32 13.35
C GLU A 69 -17.33 1.07 13.16
N ARG A 70 -18.42 1.36 13.86
CA ARG A 70 -19.11 2.65 13.80
C ARG A 70 -18.55 3.67 14.80
N ASP A 71 -18.04 3.18 15.92
CA ASP A 71 -17.39 4.04 16.93
C ASP A 71 -15.97 4.37 16.52
N PRO A 72 -15.65 5.67 16.26
CA PRO A 72 -14.31 6.07 15.87
C PRO A 72 -13.23 5.76 16.91
N ALA A 73 -13.58 5.74 18.21
CA ALA A 73 -12.64 5.41 19.27
C ALA A 73 -12.27 3.93 19.23
N GLN A 74 -13.26 3.06 19.11
CA GLN A 74 -13.06 1.63 18.98
C GLN A 74 -12.36 1.26 17.65
N ALA A 75 -12.73 1.92 16.56
CA ALA A 75 -12.06 1.72 15.26
C ALA A 75 -10.56 2.03 15.33
N ARG A 76 -10.15 3.08 16.06
CA ARG A 76 -8.73 3.40 16.26
C ARG A 76 -7.98 2.30 16.99
N ILE A 77 -8.60 1.65 17.95
CA ILE A 77 -8.00 0.52 18.68
C ILE A 77 -7.73 -0.63 17.70
N TRP A 78 -8.71 -0.99 16.89
CA TRP A 78 -8.56 -2.03 15.86
C TRP A 78 -7.48 -1.70 14.84
N PHE A 79 -7.40 -0.45 14.38
CA PHE A 79 -6.33 -0.02 13.45
C PHE A 79 -4.96 -0.02 14.10
N LYS A 80 -4.85 0.28 15.41
CA LYS A 80 -3.59 0.18 16.13
C LYS A 80 -3.11 -1.27 16.26
N GLU A 81 -4.01 -2.19 16.58
CA GLU A 81 -3.70 -3.62 16.62
C GLU A 81 -3.31 -4.17 15.24
N ALA A 82 -3.98 -3.72 14.17
CA ALA A 82 -3.63 -4.07 12.80
C ALA A 82 -2.23 -3.52 12.43
N GLU A 83 -1.91 -2.28 12.79
CA GLU A 83 -0.59 -1.68 12.58
C GLU A 83 0.51 -2.51 13.26
N GLU A 84 0.31 -2.90 14.51
CA GLU A 84 1.26 -3.73 15.27
C GLU A 84 1.47 -5.08 14.59
N THR A 85 0.39 -5.74 14.19
CA THR A 85 0.46 -7.04 13.50
C THR A 85 1.18 -6.95 12.15
N TYR A 86 0.91 -5.93 11.34
CA TYR A 86 1.61 -5.71 10.07
C TYR A 86 3.09 -5.40 10.28
N ARG A 87 3.44 -4.65 11.32
CA ARG A 87 4.83 -4.37 11.71
C ARG A 87 5.58 -5.64 12.10
N ASP A 88 4.94 -6.54 12.86
CA ASP A 88 5.55 -7.79 13.27
C ASP A 88 5.75 -8.73 12.08
N LEU A 89 4.77 -8.84 11.18
CA LEU A 89 4.87 -9.60 9.93
C LEU A 89 5.97 -9.05 9.02
N ARG A 90 6.06 -7.71 8.91
CA ARG A 90 7.13 -7.05 8.15
C ARG A 90 8.50 -7.43 8.69
N LYS A 91 8.73 -7.24 9.99
CA LYS A 91 10.01 -7.57 10.63
C LYS A 91 10.39 -9.05 10.46
N ALA A 92 9.41 -9.94 10.59
CA ALA A 92 9.62 -11.36 10.39
C ALA A 92 9.97 -11.71 8.92
N SER A 93 9.34 -11.05 7.95
CA SER A 93 9.63 -11.20 6.52
C SER A 93 11.00 -10.62 6.16
N GLU A 94 11.37 -9.46 6.70
CA GLU A 94 12.68 -8.84 6.53
C GLU A 94 13.81 -9.71 7.05
N ALA A 95 13.62 -10.31 8.23
CA ALA A 95 14.60 -11.21 8.83
C ALA A 95 14.90 -12.44 7.96
N GLN A 96 13.96 -12.82 7.08
CA GLN A 96 14.10 -13.93 6.13
C GLN A 96 14.49 -13.48 4.70
N GLY A 97 14.67 -12.18 4.48
CA GLY A 97 14.98 -11.64 3.15
C GLY A 97 13.81 -11.68 2.16
N ILE A 98 12.56 -11.83 2.62
CA ILE A 98 11.36 -11.88 1.76
C ILE A 98 10.86 -10.45 1.50
N PHE A 99 11.61 -9.69 0.71
CA PHE A 99 11.35 -8.26 0.49
C PHE A 99 10.00 -7.95 -0.17
N THR A 100 9.50 -8.83 -1.03
CA THR A 100 8.20 -8.64 -1.69
C THR A 100 7.02 -8.65 -0.71
N MET A 101 7.09 -9.49 0.32
CA MET A 101 6.09 -9.52 1.40
C MET A 101 6.27 -8.35 2.35
N SER A 102 7.51 -8.06 2.73
CA SER A 102 7.87 -6.93 3.58
C SER A 102 7.34 -5.61 3.00
N GLY A 103 7.56 -5.34 1.72
CA GLY A 103 7.04 -4.15 1.05
C GLY A 103 5.53 -4.02 1.13
N ARG A 104 4.78 -5.11 0.92
CA ARG A 104 3.32 -5.12 1.11
C ARG A 104 2.94 -4.78 2.55
N TYR A 105 3.62 -5.36 3.54
CA TYR A 105 3.32 -5.11 4.95
C TYR A 105 3.68 -3.69 5.39
N ILE A 106 4.76 -3.06 4.86
CA ILE A 106 5.07 -1.64 5.06
C ILE A 106 3.89 -0.77 4.59
N GLN A 107 3.40 -1.00 3.39
CA GLN A 107 2.29 -0.23 2.84
C GLN A 107 1.03 -0.34 3.71
N GLN A 108 0.72 -1.54 4.19
CA GLN A 108 -0.43 -1.77 5.07
C GLN A 108 -0.21 -1.15 6.47
N GLU A 109 0.98 -1.29 7.07
CA GLU A 109 1.34 -0.67 8.35
C GLU A 109 1.12 0.85 8.29
N LEU A 110 1.66 1.53 7.26
CA LEU A 110 1.53 2.98 7.10
C LEU A 110 0.09 3.41 6.80
N THR A 111 -0.67 2.58 6.08
CA THR A 111 -2.10 2.80 5.85
C THR A 111 -2.88 2.73 7.17
N MET A 112 -2.63 1.74 8.02
CA MET A 112 -3.27 1.63 9.33
C MET A 112 -2.91 2.82 10.22
N ARG A 113 -1.66 3.26 10.21
CA ARG A 113 -1.21 4.45 10.92
C ARG A 113 -1.95 5.71 10.46
N ARG A 114 -2.14 5.88 9.15
CA ARG A 114 -2.92 6.99 8.58
C ARG A 114 -4.38 6.98 9.04
N LEU A 115 -5.02 5.80 9.09
CA LEU A 115 -6.42 5.67 9.50
C LEU A 115 -6.67 6.01 10.98
N GLN A 116 -5.65 5.96 11.82
CA GLN A 116 -5.71 6.39 13.22
C GLN A 116 -5.71 7.91 13.38
N MET A 117 -5.24 8.67 12.37
CA MET A 117 -5.17 10.13 12.42
C MET A 117 -6.54 10.76 12.24
N PRO A 118 -6.81 11.94 12.85
CA PRO A 118 -8.04 12.70 12.63
C PRO A 118 -8.24 12.99 11.13
N PHE A 119 -9.52 13.01 10.71
CA PHE A 119 -9.86 13.19 9.29
C PHE A 119 -9.27 14.48 8.69
N TRP A 120 -9.30 15.58 9.42
CA TRP A 120 -8.83 16.91 9.01
C TRP A 120 -7.36 17.17 9.32
N SER A 121 -6.55 16.15 9.63
CA SER A 121 -5.12 16.33 9.87
C SER A 121 -4.34 16.52 8.57
N TYR A 122 -3.49 17.57 8.51
CA TYR A 122 -2.53 17.77 7.42
C TYR A 122 -1.65 16.54 7.20
N HIS A 123 -1.20 15.90 8.27
CA HIS A 123 -0.39 14.67 8.18
C HIS A 123 -1.15 13.51 7.52
N ARG A 124 -2.45 13.40 7.76
CA ARG A 124 -3.29 12.39 7.09
C ARG A 124 -3.38 12.65 5.59
N PHE A 125 -3.56 13.91 5.20
CA PHE A 125 -3.61 14.32 3.80
C PHE A 125 -2.27 14.10 3.10
N ALA A 126 -1.15 14.53 3.70
CA ALA A 126 0.20 14.31 3.17
C ALA A 126 0.50 12.81 3.01
N SER A 127 0.17 11.99 4.00
CA SER A 127 0.33 10.53 3.94
C SER A 127 -0.53 9.90 2.82
N TRP A 128 -1.73 10.43 2.58
CA TRP A 128 -2.59 9.97 1.48
C TRP A 128 -1.98 10.30 0.11
N ILE A 129 -1.42 11.51 -0.04
CA ILE A 129 -0.70 11.91 -1.26
C ILE A 129 0.48 10.97 -1.53
N VAL A 130 1.32 10.70 -0.53
CA VAL A 130 2.46 9.79 -0.67
C VAL A 130 2.03 8.38 -1.08
N ASP A 131 0.95 7.87 -0.49
CA ASP A 131 0.37 6.56 -0.87
C ASP A 131 -0.11 6.57 -2.33
N LEU A 132 -0.80 7.65 -2.73
CA LEU A 132 -1.34 7.79 -4.08
C LEU A 132 -0.23 7.82 -5.15
N PHE A 133 0.82 8.62 -4.93
CA PHE A 133 1.89 8.84 -5.91
C PHE A 133 2.87 7.68 -5.98
N CYS A 134 3.31 7.14 -4.87
CA CYS A 134 4.39 6.14 -4.85
C CYS A 134 4.10 4.89 -4.01
N GLY A 135 2.89 4.76 -3.41
CA GLY A 135 2.57 3.63 -2.57
C GLY A 135 3.60 3.41 -1.46
N TYR A 136 4.02 4.50 -0.79
CA TYR A 136 5.08 4.52 0.22
C TYR A 136 6.45 3.98 -0.26
N GLY A 137 6.74 4.07 -1.58
CA GLY A 137 7.99 3.61 -2.18
C GLY A 137 7.95 2.19 -2.75
N GLU A 138 6.88 1.45 -2.54
CA GLU A 138 6.75 0.05 -2.97
C GLU A 138 6.14 -0.11 -4.38
N ALA A 139 5.69 0.98 -5.01
CA ALA A 139 5.05 0.94 -6.31
C ALA A 139 5.68 1.92 -7.32
N PRO A 140 6.92 1.66 -7.82
CA PRO A 140 7.63 2.57 -8.71
C PRO A 140 6.88 2.85 -10.02
N MET A 141 6.10 1.88 -10.53
CA MET A 141 5.28 2.06 -11.73
C MET A 141 4.21 3.15 -11.55
N ARG A 142 3.72 3.36 -10.33
CA ARG A 142 2.76 4.45 -10.06
C ARG A 142 3.42 5.82 -10.26
N VAL A 143 4.68 5.97 -9.83
CA VAL A 143 5.43 7.23 -10.02
C VAL A 143 5.58 7.53 -11.51
N VAL A 144 5.96 6.54 -12.31
CA VAL A 144 6.08 6.69 -13.77
C VAL A 144 4.74 7.09 -14.40
N LEU A 145 3.65 6.40 -14.05
CA LEU A 145 2.31 6.72 -14.56
C LEU A 145 1.85 8.13 -14.17
N PHE A 146 2.09 8.54 -12.92
CA PHE A 146 1.77 9.90 -12.48
C PHE A 146 2.62 10.96 -13.17
N SER A 147 3.91 10.69 -13.41
CA SER A 147 4.78 11.60 -14.16
C SER A 147 4.28 11.79 -15.59
N LEU A 148 3.92 10.71 -16.27
CA LEU A 148 3.35 10.76 -17.61
C LEU A 148 2.00 11.50 -17.64
N LEU A 149 1.14 11.25 -16.65
CA LEU A 149 -0.14 11.96 -16.50
C LEU A 149 0.08 13.46 -16.29
N LEU A 150 1.04 13.84 -15.44
CA LEU A 150 1.37 15.24 -15.18
C LEU A 150 1.87 15.94 -16.45
N ILE A 151 2.80 15.29 -17.17
CA ILE A 151 3.30 15.79 -18.46
C ILE A 151 2.14 16.01 -19.44
N PHE A 152 1.23 15.05 -19.52
CA PHE A 152 0.07 15.14 -20.40
C PHE A 152 -0.88 16.28 -20.00
N ILE A 153 -1.14 16.46 -18.71
CA ILE A 153 -1.96 17.57 -18.19
C ILE A 153 -1.29 18.92 -18.49
N CYS A 154 0.02 19.05 -18.27
CA CYS A 154 0.76 20.27 -18.60
C CYS A 154 0.74 20.54 -20.11
N SER A 155 0.90 19.53 -20.94
CA SER A 155 0.79 19.66 -22.40
C SER A 155 -0.56 20.19 -22.85
N ILE A 156 -1.66 19.67 -22.28
CA ILE A 156 -3.01 20.19 -22.54
C ILE A 156 -3.14 21.65 -22.09
N PHE A 157 -2.58 21.98 -20.92
CA PHE A 157 -2.62 23.34 -20.40
C PHE A 157 -1.88 24.31 -21.34
N TYR A 158 -0.67 23.95 -21.80
CA TYR A 158 0.09 24.73 -22.76
C TYR A 158 -0.61 24.83 -24.13
N PHE A 159 -1.28 23.76 -24.54
CA PHE A 159 -2.05 23.77 -25.79
C PHE A 159 -3.12 24.85 -25.82
N PHE A 160 -3.82 25.07 -24.69
CA PHE A 160 -4.85 26.09 -24.57
C PHE A 160 -4.33 27.50 -24.22
N CYS A 161 -3.29 27.57 -23.35
CA CYS A 161 -2.71 28.84 -22.91
C CYS A 161 -1.75 29.44 -23.95
N GLY A 162 -1.25 28.63 -24.88
CA GLY A 162 -0.22 28.98 -25.82
C GLY A 162 1.20 28.88 -25.27
N LEU A 163 2.15 28.67 -26.18
CA LEU A 163 3.58 28.65 -25.91
C LEU A 163 4.26 29.84 -26.58
N ASN A 164 5.19 30.47 -25.88
CA ASN A 164 6.05 31.49 -26.47
C ASN A 164 7.39 30.84 -26.86
N PHE A 165 7.49 30.40 -28.10
CA PHE A 165 8.66 29.73 -28.64
C PHE A 165 9.43 30.63 -29.57
N ALA A 166 10.71 30.91 -29.28
CA ALA A 166 11.62 31.68 -30.12
C ALA A 166 11.06 33.05 -30.58
N GLY A 167 10.24 33.70 -29.74
CA GLY A 167 9.59 34.98 -30.05
C GLY A 167 8.26 34.88 -30.83
N ASN A 168 7.83 33.67 -31.16
CA ASN A 168 6.51 33.42 -31.76
C ASN A 168 5.54 32.89 -30.70
N HIS A 169 4.36 33.54 -30.60
CA HIS A 169 3.27 33.03 -29.78
C HIS A 169 2.49 31.97 -30.58
N LEU A 170 2.71 30.71 -30.20
CA LEU A 170 1.94 29.59 -30.72
C LEU A 170 0.72 29.39 -29.81
N ILE A 171 -0.48 29.57 -30.38
CA ILE A 171 -1.75 29.40 -29.67
C ILE A 171 -2.61 28.44 -30.49
N TYR A 172 -3.42 27.64 -29.82
CA TYR A 172 -4.43 26.80 -30.45
C TYR A 172 -5.33 27.63 -31.38
N ARG A 173 -5.43 27.24 -32.65
CA ARG A 173 -6.29 27.86 -33.65
C ARG A 173 -7.41 26.89 -34.04
N PRO A 174 -8.69 27.19 -33.71
CA PRO A 174 -9.80 26.30 -34.06
C PRO A 174 -10.01 26.16 -35.56
N GLU A 175 -9.46 27.08 -36.36
CA GLU A 175 -9.53 27.07 -37.84
C GLU A 175 -8.41 26.27 -38.48
N ALA A 176 -7.39 25.84 -37.73
CA ALA A 176 -6.27 25.05 -38.22
C ALA A 176 -6.69 23.61 -38.50
N THR A 177 -5.97 22.93 -39.41
CA THR A 177 -6.21 21.53 -39.69
C THR A 177 -5.92 20.62 -38.49
N LEU A 178 -6.52 19.42 -38.45
CA LEU A 178 -6.28 18.46 -37.37
C LEU A 178 -4.79 18.08 -37.30
N GLU A 179 -4.09 18.04 -38.42
CA GLU A 179 -2.64 17.73 -38.46
C GLU A 179 -1.80 18.83 -37.80
N GLU A 180 -2.08 20.11 -38.08
CA GLU A 180 -1.38 21.24 -37.48
C GLU A 180 -1.59 21.32 -35.96
N ASN A 181 -2.81 21.10 -35.49
CA ASN A 181 -3.13 21.04 -34.08
C ASN A 181 -2.49 19.83 -33.37
N ALA A 182 -2.36 18.69 -34.07
CA ALA A 182 -1.68 17.50 -33.52
C ALA A 182 -0.17 17.72 -33.41
N ILE A 183 0.46 18.38 -34.40
CA ILE A 183 1.89 18.74 -34.35
C ILE A 183 2.13 19.72 -33.20
N PHE A 184 1.27 20.73 -33.03
CA PHE A 184 1.37 21.67 -31.92
C PHE A 184 1.21 20.98 -30.54
N LEU A 185 0.31 19.99 -30.42
CA LEU A 185 0.19 19.19 -29.21
C LEU A 185 1.47 18.39 -28.91
N LEU A 186 2.10 17.83 -29.94
CA LEU A 186 3.38 17.12 -29.80
C LEU A 186 4.51 18.06 -29.37
N GLU A 187 4.54 19.28 -29.89
CA GLU A 187 5.48 20.32 -29.45
C GLU A 187 5.24 20.69 -27.98
N CYS A 188 3.98 20.81 -27.53
CA CYS A 188 3.62 21.01 -26.13
C CYS A 188 4.01 19.84 -25.22
N LEU A 189 4.09 18.61 -25.75
CA LEU A 189 4.58 17.44 -25.02
C LEU A 189 6.10 17.42 -24.86
N TYR A 190 6.82 18.03 -25.80
CA TYR A 190 8.28 18.11 -25.77
C TYR A 190 8.80 19.17 -24.78
N TYR A 191 7.99 20.20 -24.50
CA TYR A 191 8.28 21.30 -23.57
C TYR A 191 7.89 20.97 -22.13
#